data_d3ca27b34be649218708caf7f57e8394
#
_entry.id   d3ca27b34be649218708caf7f57e8394
#
_cell.length_a   1.000
_cell.length_b   1.000
_cell.length_c   1.000
_cell.angle_alpha   90.00
_cell.angle_beta   90.00
_cell.angle_gamma   90.00
#
_symmetry.space_group_name_H-M   'P 1'
#
loop_
_entity.id
_entity.type
_entity.pdbx_description
1 polymer ?
#
loop_
_entity_poly.entity_id
_entity_poly.type
_entity_poly.pdbx_seq_one_letter_code
_entity_poly.pdbx_strand_id
1 'polypeptide(L)'
;MAIKPAWFRAFKALVYASMLVNVGVFMWAADDLLAPKAIDQIGWVIILAVFEWETGRLPRGEPLTRISLPALAVEFAGYGCVLYALATYVAIRDPVEIANSAAWLAVSALIWTDLFSPRGSRGLARSALRWTLYAITLVCALFWGITGAWLDFWDAAIWIVCFFVIELNIFGLPARGLRR
;
A
#
# COMPACT_ATOMS: atom_id res chain seq x y z
N MET A 1 7.02 14.49 -21.79
CA MET A 1 6.09 14.01 -20.75
C MET A 1 5.12 13.02 -21.40
N ALA A 2 5.24 11.71 -21.20
CA ALA A 2 4.31 10.76 -21.80
C ALA A 2 2.98 10.85 -21.04
N ILE A 3 1.94 11.31 -21.73
CA ILE A 3 0.58 11.42 -21.19
C ILE A 3 0.11 10.00 -20.85
N LYS A 4 -0.21 9.74 -19.59
CA LYS A 4 -0.79 8.45 -19.18
C LYS A 4 -2.13 8.28 -19.90
N PRO A 5 -2.43 7.10 -20.47
CA PRO A 5 -3.69 6.88 -21.17
C PRO A 5 -4.88 7.14 -20.23
N ALA A 6 -5.98 7.64 -20.78
CA ALA A 6 -7.16 8.05 -20.02
C ALA A 6 -7.72 6.89 -19.17
N TRP A 7 -7.70 5.67 -19.71
CA TRP A 7 -8.15 4.47 -18.99
C TRP A 7 -7.35 4.21 -17.71
N PHE A 8 -6.03 4.47 -17.71
CA PHE A 8 -5.19 4.28 -16.52
C PHE A 8 -5.52 5.29 -15.42
N ARG A 9 -5.83 6.55 -15.81
CA ARG A 9 -6.27 7.57 -14.85
C ARG A 9 -7.63 7.22 -14.24
N ALA A 10 -8.56 6.77 -15.08
CA ALA A 10 -9.88 6.32 -14.63
C ALA A 10 -9.78 5.10 -13.70
N PHE A 11 -8.97 4.10 -14.06
CA PHE A 11 -8.72 2.93 -13.22
C PHE A 11 -8.11 3.32 -11.86
N LYS A 12 -7.10 4.17 -11.84
CA LYS A 12 -6.50 4.68 -10.61
C LYS A 12 -7.51 5.42 -9.74
N ALA A 13 -8.33 6.29 -10.34
CA ALA A 13 -9.37 7.01 -9.63
C ALA A 13 -10.41 6.04 -9.03
N LEU A 14 -10.80 5.00 -9.76
CA LEU A 14 -11.72 3.97 -9.28
C LEU A 14 -11.14 3.23 -8.07
N VAL A 15 -9.87 2.79 -8.13
CA VAL A 15 -9.21 2.10 -7.02
C VAL A 15 -9.19 2.99 -5.78
N TYR A 16 -8.79 4.25 -5.90
CA TYR A 16 -8.73 5.16 -4.76
C TYR A 16 -10.13 5.50 -4.20
N ALA A 17 -11.12 5.67 -5.07
CA ALA A 17 -12.51 5.84 -4.63
C ALA A 17 -13.00 4.60 -3.86
N SER A 18 -12.69 3.39 -4.33
CA SER A 18 -13.04 2.15 -3.63
C SER A 18 -12.37 2.05 -2.26
N MET A 19 -11.12 2.48 -2.13
CA MET A 19 -10.42 2.53 -0.84
C MET A 19 -11.07 3.51 0.14
N LEU A 20 -11.46 4.70 -0.32
CA LEU A 20 -12.14 5.68 0.54
C LEU A 20 -13.52 5.17 0.98
N VAL A 21 -14.26 4.53 0.09
CA VAL A 21 -15.54 3.87 0.44
C VAL A 21 -15.30 2.78 1.48
N ASN A 22 -14.24 1.98 1.31
CA ASN A 22 -13.90 0.91 2.23
C ASN A 22 -13.56 1.44 3.63
N VAL A 23 -12.79 2.53 3.73
CA VAL A 23 -12.56 3.24 5.01
C VAL A 23 -13.89 3.64 5.65
N GLY A 24 -14.81 4.23 4.88
CA GLY A 24 -16.13 4.61 5.36
C GLY A 24 -16.93 3.42 5.89
N VAL A 25 -16.85 2.26 5.22
CA VAL A 25 -17.52 1.03 5.67
C VAL A 25 -16.92 0.52 6.98
N PHE A 26 -15.58 0.48 7.12
CA PHE A 26 -14.93 0.09 8.37
C PHE A 26 -15.27 1.04 9.52
N MET A 27 -15.29 2.36 9.27
CA MET A 27 -15.69 3.34 10.28
C MET A 27 -17.16 3.20 10.69
N TRP A 28 -18.05 2.90 9.73
CA TRP A 28 -19.47 2.69 10.02
C TRP A 28 -19.74 1.38 10.74
N ALA A 29 -18.96 0.33 10.42
CA ALA A 29 -19.08 -0.98 11.08
C ALA A 29 -18.35 -1.05 12.42
N ALA A 30 -17.55 -0.04 12.77
CA ALA A 30 -16.81 0.01 14.01
C ALA A 30 -17.73 0.35 15.19
N ASP A 31 -17.67 -0.45 16.25
CA ASP A 31 -18.38 -0.19 17.51
C ASP A 31 -17.72 0.95 18.33
N ASP A 32 -16.45 1.27 18.02
CA ASP A 32 -15.67 2.31 18.68
C ASP A 32 -14.83 3.06 17.62
N LEU A 33 -14.67 4.39 17.82
CA LEU A 33 -13.80 5.23 16.99
C LEU A 33 -12.32 4.81 17.03
N LEU A 34 -11.91 4.10 18.09
CA LEU A 34 -10.57 3.55 18.25
C LEU A 34 -10.46 2.09 17.80
N ALA A 35 -11.46 1.57 17.08
CA ALA A 35 -11.42 0.22 16.53
C ALA A 35 -10.16 0.04 15.66
N PRO A 36 -9.31 -0.96 15.95
CA PRO A 36 -7.99 -1.07 15.32
C PRO A 36 -8.06 -1.14 13.80
N LYS A 37 -9.05 -1.82 13.23
CA LYS A 37 -9.24 -1.89 11.77
C LYS A 37 -9.57 -0.53 11.15
N ALA A 38 -10.39 0.29 11.79
CA ALA A 38 -10.72 1.63 11.29
C ALA A 38 -9.50 2.55 11.34
N ILE A 39 -8.73 2.52 12.43
CA ILE A 39 -7.50 3.30 12.59
C ILE A 39 -6.43 2.84 11.59
N ASP A 40 -6.30 1.54 11.36
CA ASP A 40 -5.38 0.98 10.35
C ASP A 40 -5.68 1.53 8.96
N GLN A 41 -6.94 1.46 8.54
CA GLN A 41 -7.40 1.97 7.25
C GLN A 41 -7.13 3.46 7.07
N ILE A 42 -7.40 4.28 8.09
CA ILE A 42 -7.09 5.70 8.08
C ILE A 42 -5.59 5.91 7.91
N GLY A 43 -4.76 5.17 8.66
CA GLY A 43 -3.31 5.23 8.58
C GLY A 43 -2.80 4.96 7.16
N TRP A 44 -3.27 3.89 6.54
CA TRP A 44 -2.87 3.53 5.18
C TRP A 44 -3.31 4.56 4.14
N VAL A 45 -4.50 5.14 4.25
CA VAL A 45 -4.95 6.20 3.34
C VAL A 45 -4.10 7.46 3.50
N ILE A 46 -3.71 7.83 4.71
CA ILE A 46 -2.79 8.95 4.97
C ILE A 46 -1.44 8.70 4.29
N ILE A 47 -0.83 7.52 4.52
CA ILE A 47 0.45 7.13 3.90
C ILE A 47 0.36 7.18 2.37
N LEU A 48 -0.71 6.62 1.80
CA LEU A 48 -0.94 6.65 0.35
C LEU A 48 -1.09 8.07 -0.20
N ALA A 49 -1.81 8.94 0.50
CA ALA A 49 -2.00 10.33 0.09
C ALA A 49 -0.67 11.11 0.06
N VAL A 50 0.16 10.94 1.10
CA VAL A 50 1.51 11.52 1.15
C VAL A 50 2.38 10.96 0.02
N PHE A 51 2.36 9.66 -0.16
CA PHE A 51 3.10 8.98 -1.22
C PHE A 51 2.73 9.54 -2.62
N GLU A 52 1.44 9.67 -2.91
CA GLU A 52 0.96 10.25 -4.17
C GLU A 52 1.34 11.72 -4.34
N TRP A 53 1.30 12.48 -3.25
CA TRP A 53 1.71 13.88 -3.25
C TRP A 53 3.19 14.04 -3.60
N GLU A 54 4.06 13.29 -2.95
CA GLU A 54 5.51 13.38 -3.14
C GLU A 54 5.94 12.78 -4.50
N THR A 55 5.34 11.66 -4.90
CA THR A 55 5.71 10.98 -6.16
C THR A 55 5.01 11.54 -7.40
N GLY A 56 3.86 12.18 -7.24
CA GLY A 56 3.07 12.71 -8.35
C GLY A 56 3.77 13.79 -9.17
N ARG A 57 4.75 14.47 -8.57
CA ARG A 57 5.56 15.54 -9.20
C ARG A 57 6.87 15.03 -9.76
N LEU A 58 7.27 13.80 -9.47
CA LEU A 58 8.53 13.25 -9.93
C LEU A 58 8.48 12.91 -11.42
N PRO A 59 9.49 13.29 -12.21
CA PRO A 59 9.72 12.72 -13.52
C PRO A 59 9.87 11.20 -13.41
N ARG A 60 9.36 10.47 -14.41
CA ARG A 60 9.47 9.01 -14.39
C ARG A 60 10.91 8.58 -14.28
N GLY A 61 11.22 7.92 -13.20
CA GLY A 61 12.49 7.27 -12.97
C GLY A 61 13.56 8.08 -12.31
N GLU A 62 13.25 9.26 -11.89
CA GLU A 62 14.13 9.98 -11.00
C GLU A 62 13.90 9.50 -9.55
N PRO A 63 14.99 9.36 -8.77
CA PRO A 63 14.86 9.06 -7.35
C PRO A 63 14.27 10.26 -6.61
N LEU A 64 13.52 9.98 -5.55
CA LEU A 64 13.09 11.01 -4.62
C LEU A 64 14.31 11.51 -3.84
N THR A 65 14.59 12.80 -3.90
CA THR A 65 15.76 13.38 -3.23
C THR A 65 15.44 14.01 -1.88
N ARG A 66 14.18 14.43 -1.69
CA ARG A 66 13.71 15.08 -0.45
C ARG A 66 12.22 14.83 -0.26
N ILE A 67 11.83 14.68 0.99
CA ILE A 67 10.43 14.75 1.44
C ILE A 67 10.25 16.10 2.15
N SER A 68 9.13 16.76 1.94
CA SER A 68 8.82 17.99 2.67
C SER A 68 8.55 17.69 4.15
N LEU A 69 8.99 18.57 5.07
CA LEU A 69 8.76 18.37 6.50
C LEU A 69 7.29 18.17 6.87
N PRO A 70 6.32 18.94 6.32
CA PRO A 70 4.91 18.69 6.56
C PRO A 70 4.44 17.32 6.09
N ALA A 71 4.87 16.89 4.90
CA ALA A 71 4.53 15.57 4.37
C ALA A 71 5.09 14.45 5.26
N LEU A 72 6.34 14.61 5.71
CA LEU A 72 6.97 13.67 6.64
C LEU A 72 6.21 13.57 7.96
N ALA A 73 5.77 14.70 8.54
CA ALA A 73 4.99 14.70 9.79
C ALA A 73 3.64 13.99 9.62
N VAL A 74 2.94 14.24 8.51
CA VAL A 74 1.67 13.57 8.19
C VAL A 74 1.88 12.07 7.95
N GLU A 75 2.96 11.69 7.28
CA GLU A 75 3.31 10.30 7.05
C GLU A 75 3.61 9.56 8.36
N PHE A 76 4.37 10.17 9.28
CA PHE A 76 4.60 9.60 10.61
C PHE A 76 3.31 9.41 11.39
N ALA A 77 2.33 10.33 11.28
CA ALA A 77 1.02 10.15 11.89
C ALA A 77 0.30 8.93 11.29
N GLY A 78 0.36 8.73 9.96
CA GLY A 78 -0.18 7.56 9.29
C GLY A 78 0.47 6.26 9.79
N TYR A 79 1.80 6.20 9.84
CA TYR A 79 2.49 5.02 10.40
C TYR A 79 2.18 4.82 11.89
N GLY A 80 1.97 5.89 12.65
CA GLY A 80 1.52 5.79 14.05
C GLY A 80 0.18 5.05 14.18
N CYS A 81 -0.78 5.35 13.31
CA CYS A 81 -2.06 4.65 13.24
C CYS A 81 -1.88 3.15 12.92
N VAL A 82 -1.09 2.83 11.91
CA VAL A 82 -0.84 1.43 11.51
C VAL A 82 -0.11 0.65 12.61
N LEU A 83 0.87 1.26 13.27
CA LEU A 83 1.60 0.63 14.38
C LEU A 83 0.70 0.45 15.62
N TYR A 84 -0.22 1.37 15.90
CA TYR A 84 -1.24 1.20 16.93
C TYR A 84 -2.11 -0.03 16.64
N ALA A 85 -2.61 -0.15 15.41
CA ALA A 85 -3.41 -1.30 14.99
C ALA A 85 -2.62 -2.60 15.14
N LEU A 86 -1.39 -2.66 14.63
CA LEU A 86 -0.52 -3.84 14.75
C LEU A 86 -0.27 -4.21 16.22
N ALA A 87 0.00 -3.23 17.10
CA ALA A 87 0.18 -3.48 18.53
C ALA A 87 -1.08 -4.07 19.16
N THR A 88 -2.26 -3.61 18.75
CA THR A 88 -3.53 -4.16 19.20
C THR A 88 -3.73 -5.60 18.71
N TYR A 89 -3.44 -5.90 17.44
CA TYR A 89 -3.50 -7.27 16.90
C TYR A 89 -2.56 -8.22 17.63
N VAL A 90 -1.36 -7.75 17.99
CA VAL A 90 -0.43 -8.53 18.83
C VAL A 90 -1.02 -8.77 20.22
N ALA A 91 -1.64 -7.77 20.85
CA ALA A 91 -2.22 -7.88 22.18
C ALA A 91 -3.38 -8.89 22.23
N ILE A 92 -4.24 -8.90 21.19
CA ILE A 92 -5.34 -9.87 21.07
C ILE A 92 -4.92 -11.21 20.47
N ARG A 93 -3.64 -11.32 20.05
CA ARG A 93 -3.05 -12.53 19.48
C ARG A 93 -3.74 -13.01 18.20
N ASP A 94 -4.09 -12.10 17.30
CA ASP A 94 -4.61 -12.43 15.98
C ASP A 94 -3.48 -12.66 14.98
N PRO A 95 -3.13 -13.92 14.65
CA PRO A 95 -1.96 -14.20 13.82
C PRO A 95 -2.14 -13.76 12.36
N VAL A 96 -3.36 -13.71 11.86
CA VAL A 96 -3.63 -13.35 10.45
C VAL A 96 -3.49 -11.84 10.29
N GLU A 97 -4.08 -11.05 11.19
CA GLU A 97 -3.95 -9.61 11.19
C GLU A 97 -2.48 -9.17 11.43
N ILE A 98 -1.77 -9.84 12.34
CA ILE A 98 -0.33 -9.58 12.59
C ILE A 98 0.48 -9.82 11.31
N ALA A 99 0.27 -10.99 10.66
CA ALA A 99 1.03 -11.35 9.46
C ALA A 99 0.74 -10.38 8.31
N ASN A 100 -0.53 -10.01 8.11
CA ASN A 100 -0.96 -9.08 7.08
C ASN A 100 -0.36 -7.66 7.31
N SER A 101 -0.56 -7.09 8.50
CA SER A 101 -0.05 -5.74 8.84
C SER A 101 1.47 -5.67 8.78
N ALA A 102 2.18 -6.68 9.29
CA ALA A 102 3.64 -6.73 9.21
C ALA A 102 4.12 -6.83 7.76
N ALA A 103 3.45 -7.63 6.92
CA ALA A 103 3.80 -7.75 5.51
C ALA A 103 3.59 -6.43 4.76
N TRP A 104 2.47 -5.71 4.99
CA TRP A 104 2.22 -4.41 4.38
C TRP A 104 3.22 -3.34 4.83
N LEU A 105 3.58 -3.28 6.11
CA LEU A 105 4.64 -2.39 6.61
C LEU A 105 5.98 -2.67 5.92
N ALA A 106 6.34 -3.94 5.75
CA ALA A 106 7.57 -4.33 5.07
C ALA A 106 7.52 -3.97 3.56
N VAL A 107 6.38 -4.16 2.87
CA VAL A 107 6.18 -3.73 1.47
C VAL A 107 6.34 -2.21 1.36
N SER A 108 5.72 -1.45 2.25
CA SER A 108 5.83 0.01 2.27
C SER A 108 7.28 0.46 2.45
N ALA A 109 8.02 -0.13 3.40
CA ALA A 109 9.43 0.15 3.61
C ALA A 109 10.29 -0.19 2.37
N LEU A 110 10.00 -1.28 1.67
CA LEU A 110 10.68 -1.62 0.41
C LEU A 110 10.39 -0.59 -0.69
N ILE A 111 9.15 -0.13 -0.82
CA ILE A 111 8.78 0.89 -1.81
C ILE A 111 9.52 2.19 -1.53
N TRP A 112 9.52 2.65 -0.26
CA TRP A 112 10.25 3.86 0.13
C TRP A 112 11.74 3.76 -0.15
N THR A 113 12.38 2.66 0.23
CA THR A 113 13.80 2.46 -0.06
C THR A 113 14.09 2.42 -1.56
N ASP A 114 13.17 1.91 -2.39
CA ASP A 114 13.31 1.92 -3.85
C ASP A 114 13.17 3.30 -4.46
N LEU A 115 12.37 4.18 -3.85
CA LEU A 115 12.20 5.57 -4.30
C LEU A 115 13.47 6.39 -4.12
N PHE A 116 14.21 6.14 -3.03
CA PHE A 116 15.48 6.84 -2.74
C PHE A 116 16.69 6.19 -3.42
N SER A 117 16.54 5.00 -3.96
CA SER A 117 17.64 4.25 -4.55
C SER A 117 17.76 4.50 -6.06
N PRO A 118 19.00 4.64 -6.60
CA PRO A 118 19.20 4.71 -8.04
C PRO A 118 18.65 3.48 -8.75
N ARG A 119 18.09 3.68 -9.95
CA ARG A 119 17.62 2.57 -10.79
C ARG A 119 18.75 1.59 -11.07
N GLY A 120 18.52 0.32 -10.81
CA GLY A 120 19.48 -0.77 -11.08
C GLY A 120 20.01 -1.49 -9.85
N SER A 121 19.81 -0.97 -8.64
CA SER A 121 20.26 -1.63 -7.39
C SER A 121 19.34 -2.78 -6.93
N ARG A 122 18.38 -3.19 -7.76
CA ARG A 122 17.39 -4.23 -7.41
C ARG A 122 17.99 -5.62 -7.60
N GLY A 123 18.64 -6.12 -6.55
CA GLY A 123 19.12 -7.50 -6.52
C GLY A 123 17.99 -8.53 -6.51
N LEU A 124 18.31 -9.75 -6.92
CA LEU A 124 17.38 -10.89 -6.95
C LEU A 124 16.72 -11.12 -5.57
N ALA A 125 17.51 -11.01 -4.49
CA ALA A 125 17.04 -11.17 -3.11
C ALA A 125 15.93 -10.18 -2.73
N ARG A 126 16.05 -8.91 -3.16
CA ARG A 126 15.04 -7.88 -2.90
C ARG A 126 13.74 -8.14 -3.66
N SER A 127 13.86 -8.61 -4.91
CA SER A 127 12.69 -9.03 -5.69
C SER A 127 12.01 -10.24 -5.06
N ALA A 128 12.78 -11.25 -4.63
CA ALA A 128 12.24 -12.41 -3.93
C ALA A 128 11.52 -12.02 -2.64
N LEU A 129 12.13 -11.16 -1.80
CA LEU A 129 11.49 -10.66 -0.59
C LEU A 129 10.14 -9.99 -0.89
N ARG A 130 10.08 -9.13 -1.90
CA ARG A 130 8.83 -8.46 -2.31
C ARG A 130 7.75 -9.46 -2.69
N TRP A 131 8.08 -10.43 -3.54
CA TRP A 131 7.13 -11.48 -3.93
C TRP A 131 6.66 -12.32 -2.75
N THR A 132 7.56 -12.62 -1.79
CA THR A 132 7.19 -13.32 -0.56
C THR A 132 6.20 -12.51 0.27
N LEU A 133 6.43 -11.19 0.44
CA LEU A 133 5.52 -10.33 1.18
C LEU A 133 4.13 -10.25 0.52
N TYR A 134 4.06 -10.08 -0.81
CA TYR A 134 2.79 -10.13 -1.53
C TYR A 134 2.11 -11.50 -1.45
N ALA A 135 2.87 -12.59 -1.43
CA ALA A 135 2.30 -13.91 -1.22
C ALA A 135 1.69 -14.05 0.17
N ILE A 136 2.32 -13.48 1.21
CA ILE A 136 1.76 -13.48 2.58
C ILE A 136 0.43 -12.71 2.61
N THR A 137 0.37 -11.49 2.06
CA THR A 137 -0.89 -10.71 2.03
C THR A 137 -1.98 -11.41 1.23
N LEU A 138 -1.63 -12.07 0.12
CA LEU A 138 -2.58 -12.85 -0.67
C LEU A 138 -3.12 -14.05 0.13
N VAL A 139 -2.25 -14.77 0.86
CA VAL A 139 -2.68 -15.90 1.71
C VAL A 139 -3.62 -15.41 2.81
N CYS A 140 -3.34 -14.28 3.46
CA CYS A 140 -4.23 -13.68 4.44
C CYS A 140 -5.59 -13.34 3.81
N ALA A 141 -5.61 -12.70 2.63
CA ALA A 141 -6.83 -12.40 1.91
C ALA A 141 -7.66 -13.67 1.61
N LEU A 142 -7.02 -14.71 1.08
CA LEU A 142 -7.69 -15.98 0.80
C LEU A 142 -8.23 -16.64 2.07
N PHE A 143 -7.50 -16.56 3.17
CA PHE A 143 -7.97 -17.06 4.48
C PHE A 143 -9.26 -16.37 4.89
N TRP A 144 -9.34 -15.04 4.83
CA TRP A 144 -10.57 -14.31 5.14
C TRP A 144 -11.73 -14.67 4.20
N GLY A 145 -11.45 -14.84 2.91
CA GLY A 145 -12.46 -15.29 1.94
C GLY A 145 -13.02 -16.68 2.27
N ILE A 146 -12.17 -17.63 2.68
CA ILE A 146 -12.58 -19.00 3.03
C ILE A 146 -13.33 -19.04 4.37
N THR A 147 -12.93 -18.21 5.34
CA THR A 147 -13.57 -18.14 6.67
C THR A 147 -14.84 -17.30 6.68
N GLY A 148 -15.19 -16.65 5.58
CA GLY A 148 -16.41 -15.83 5.48
C GLY A 148 -16.25 -14.40 5.99
N ALA A 149 -15.03 -13.95 6.29
CA ALA A 149 -14.73 -12.56 6.65
C ALA A 149 -14.65 -11.70 5.37
N TRP A 150 -15.78 -11.55 4.68
CA TRP A 150 -15.86 -10.95 3.36
C TRP A 150 -15.39 -9.49 3.29
N LEU A 151 -15.58 -8.73 4.38
CA LEU A 151 -15.13 -7.34 4.44
C LEU A 151 -13.60 -7.27 4.45
N ASP A 152 -12.92 -8.11 5.23
CA ASP A 152 -11.47 -8.19 5.31
C ASP A 152 -10.87 -8.71 4.00
N PHE A 153 -11.53 -9.72 3.38
CA PHE A 153 -11.14 -10.20 2.05
C PHE A 153 -11.21 -9.09 1.00
N TRP A 154 -12.32 -8.34 0.97
CA TRP A 154 -12.53 -7.26 0.03
C TRP A 154 -11.52 -6.13 0.23
N ASP A 155 -11.27 -5.77 1.48
CA ASP A 155 -10.25 -4.80 1.85
C ASP A 155 -8.88 -5.21 1.33
N ALA A 156 -8.41 -6.39 1.69
CA ALA A 156 -7.11 -6.90 1.25
C ALA A 156 -7.00 -6.95 -0.29
N ALA A 157 -8.07 -7.34 -0.98
CA ALA A 157 -8.08 -7.37 -2.46
C ALA A 157 -7.91 -5.96 -3.06
N ILE A 158 -8.59 -4.95 -2.52
CA ILE A 158 -8.46 -3.56 -2.97
C ILE A 158 -7.02 -3.06 -2.73
N TRP A 159 -6.43 -3.35 -1.57
CA TRP A 159 -5.07 -2.94 -1.24
C TRP A 159 -4.03 -3.62 -2.14
N ILE A 160 -4.15 -4.92 -2.42
CA ILE A 160 -3.28 -5.63 -3.37
C ILE A 160 -3.34 -4.98 -4.75
N VAL A 161 -4.56 -4.68 -5.25
CA VAL A 161 -4.74 -4.01 -6.55
C VAL A 161 -4.14 -2.60 -6.51
N CYS A 162 -4.32 -1.85 -5.42
CA CYS A 162 -3.76 -0.51 -5.25
C CYS A 162 -2.23 -0.52 -5.34
N PHE A 163 -1.57 -1.38 -4.58
CA PHE A 163 -0.11 -1.49 -4.60
C PHE A 163 0.41 -1.97 -5.96
N PHE A 164 -0.28 -2.88 -6.63
CA PHE A 164 0.03 -3.26 -8.00
C PHE A 164 -0.02 -2.07 -8.96
N VAL A 165 -1.05 -1.22 -8.85
CA VAL A 165 -1.17 0.02 -9.64
C VAL A 165 -0.04 1.00 -9.33
N ILE A 166 0.32 1.15 -8.06
CA ILE A 166 1.44 1.99 -7.63
C ILE A 166 2.74 1.49 -8.26
N GLU A 167 3.03 0.21 -8.17
CA GLU A 167 4.24 -0.37 -8.77
C GLU A 167 4.28 -0.20 -10.29
N LEU A 168 3.19 -0.44 -10.99
CA LEU A 168 3.08 -0.19 -12.43
C LEU A 168 3.31 1.29 -12.77
N ASN A 169 2.88 2.20 -11.89
CA ASN A 169 3.01 3.63 -12.11
C ASN A 169 4.45 4.12 -11.94
N ILE A 170 5.12 3.65 -10.90
CA ILE A 170 6.46 4.11 -10.51
C ILE A 170 7.53 3.42 -11.33
N PHE A 171 7.42 2.11 -11.45
CA PHE A 171 8.48 1.29 -12.02
C PHE A 171 8.27 0.98 -13.51
N GLY A 172 7.06 1.16 -14.02
CA GLY A 172 6.67 0.79 -15.37
C GLY A 172 6.70 -0.72 -15.58
N LEU A 173 5.89 -1.23 -16.51
CA LEU A 173 6.19 -2.53 -17.07
C LEU A 173 7.53 -2.39 -17.81
N PRO A 174 8.50 -3.32 -17.64
CA PRO A 174 9.69 -3.29 -18.45
C PRO A 174 9.23 -3.27 -19.90
N ALA A 175 9.56 -2.21 -20.63
CA ALA A 175 9.39 -2.18 -22.06
C ALA A 175 10.22 -3.36 -22.60
N ARG A 176 9.58 -4.52 -22.77
CA ARG A 176 10.19 -5.67 -23.42
C ARG A 176 10.58 -5.20 -24.81
N GLY A 177 11.89 -5.04 -24.98
CA GLY A 177 12.63 -5.02 -26.20
C GLY A 177 11.84 -4.96 -27.52
N LEU A 178 11.53 -3.76 -27.98
CA LEU A 178 11.42 -3.45 -29.38
C LEU A 178 12.55 -2.45 -29.71
N ARG A 179 13.78 -2.89 -29.50
CA ARG A 179 14.91 -2.39 -30.28
C ARG A 179 15.28 -3.52 -31.25
N ARG A 180 14.75 -3.44 -32.44
CA ARG A 180 15.41 -3.89 -33.66
C ARG A 180 16.07 -2.70 -34.31
#